data_7327093329b50f8b21bd2fcb638ef2c2
#
_entry.id   7327093329b50f8b21bd2fcb638ef2c2
#
_cell.length_a   1.000
_cell.length_b   1.000
_cell.length_c   1.000
_cell.angle_alpha   90.00
_cell.angle_beta   90.00
_cell.angle_gamma   90.00
#
_symmetry.space_group_name_H-M   'P 1'
#
loop_
_entity.id
_entity.type
_entity.pdbx_description
1 polymer ?
#
loop_
_entity_poly.entity_id
_entity_poly.type
_entity_poly.pdbx_seq_one_letter_code
_entity_poly.pdbx_strand_id
1 'polypeptide(L)' 'MLKTMTQDTKDHIKNLERQKILLEDRLEHLGYSGNLVRMHEIEQEIYEIEDTIKKLTA' A
#
# COMPACT_ATOMS: atom_id res chain seq x y z
N MET A 1 17.32 -10.53 19.67
CA MET A 1 16.03 -10.33 20.35
C MET A 1 14.92 -10.20 19.33
N LEU A 2 13.87 -10.97 19.48
CA LEU A 2 12.74 -10.92 18.57
C LEU A 2 11.91 -9.66 18.83
N LYS A 3 11.62 -8.93 17.75
CA LYS A 3 10.80 -7.75 17.83
C LYS A 3 9.32 -8.16 17.84
N THR A 4 8.65 -7.87 18.94
CA THR A 4 7.24 -8.20 19.07
C THR A 4 6.39 -7.03 18.60
N MET A 5 5.54 -7.28 17.61
CA MET A 5 4.61 -6.26 17.14
C MET A 5 3.41 -6.16 18.08
N THR A 6 3.03 -4.94 18.41
CA THR A 6 1.82 -4.70 19.19
C THR A 6 0.59 -4.97 18.33
N GLN A 7 -0.58 -5.13 18.96
CA GLN A 7 -1.83 -5.30 18.24
C GLN A 7 -2.13 -4.07 17.36
N ASP A 8 -1.83 -2.88 17.86
CA ASP A 8 -2.02 -1.65 17.11
C ASP A 8 -1.17 -1.63 15.83
N THR A 9 0.07 -2.09 15.93
CA THR A 9 0.96 -2.18 14.76
C THR A 9 0.41 -3.19 13.75
N LYS A 10 -0.06 -4.34 14.21
CA LYS A 10 -0.65 -5.36 13.34
C LYS A 10 -1.88 -4.83 12.62
N ASP A 11 -2.74 -4.10 13.33
CA ASP A 11 -3.94 -3.52 12.76
C ASP A 11 -3.59 -2.45 11.73
N HIS A 12 -2.57 -1.66 12.03
CA HIS A 12 -2.09 -0.63 11.10
C HIS A 12 -1.58 -1.26 9.81
N ILE A 13 -0.81 -2.33 9.91
CA ILE A 13 -0.31 -3.07 8.73
C ILE A 13 -1.48 -3.63 7.92
N LYS A 14 -2.48 -4.21 8.57
CA LYS A 14 -3.68 -4.70 7.88
C LYS A 14 -4.39 -3.60 7.10
N ASN A 15 -4.53 -2.44 7.71
CA ASN A 15 -5.17 -1.30 7.06
C ASN A 15 -4.36 -0.82 5.85
N LEU A 16 -3.05 -0.79 5.97
CA LEU A 16 -2.16 -0.42 4.86
C LEU A 16 -2.26 -1.43 3.71
N GLU A 17 -2.29 -2.71 4.03
CA GLU A 17 -2.45 -3.75 3.02
C GLU A 17 -3.78 -3.64 2.30
N ARG A 18 -4.85 -3.31 3.02
CA ARG A 18 -6.16 -3.07 2.43
C ARG A 18 -6.15 -1.88 1.48
N GLN A 19 -5.54 -0.78 1.91
CA GLN A 19 -5.39 0.40 1.07
C GLN A 19 -4.62 0.08 -0.20
N LYS A 20 -3.55 -0.70 -0.06
CA LYS A 20 -2.76 -1.14 -1.20
C LYS A 20 -3.61 -1.91 -2.22
N ILE A 21 -4.41 -2.85 -1.75
CA ILE A 21 -5.29 -3.64 -2.61
C ILE A 21 -6.29 -2.76 -3.35
N LEU A 22 -6.89 -1.78 -2.65
CA LEU A 22 -7.82 -0.84 -3.27
C LEU A 22 -7.14 0.02 -4.33
N LEU A 23 -5.91 0.45 -4.06
CA LEU A 23 -5.14 1.23 -5.03
C LEU A 23 -4.75 0.39 -6.25
N GLU A 24 -4.37 -0.86 -6.05
CA GLU A 24 -4.07 -1.78 -7.13
C GLU A 24 -5.29 -2.01 -8.03
N ASP A 25 -6.47 -2.13 -7.43
CA ASP A 25 -7.72 -2.26 -8.16
C ASP A 25 -8.02 -1.03 -9.00
N ARG A 26 -7.83 0.16 -8.42
CA ARG A 26 -7.98 1.41 -9.14
C ARG A 26 -7.00 1.53 -10.30
N LEU A 27 -5.77 1.10 -10.06
CA LEU A 27 -4.73 1.13 -11.09
C LEU A 27 -5.13 0.27 -12.29
N GLU A 28 -5.68 -0.90 -12.03
CA GLU A 28 -6.17 -1.78 -13.07
C GLU A 28 -7.28 -1.12 -13.89
N HIS A 29 -8.24 -0.49 -13.23
CA HIS A 29 -9.33 0.23 -13.90
C HIS A 29 -8.80 1.39 -14.74
N LEU A 30 -7.85 2.15 -14.22
CA LEU A 30 -7.26 3.26 -14.95
C LEU A 30 -6.44 2.80 -16.15
N GLY A 31 -5.89 1.60 -16.10
CA GLY A 31 -5.20 0.99 -17.22
C GLY A 31 -6.09 0.87 -18.46
N TYR A 32 -7.37 0.63 -18.25
CA TYR A 32 -8.34 0.58 -19.36
C TYR A 32 -8.71 1.96 -19.89
N SER A 33 -8.61 2.98 -19.05
CA SER A 33 -8.95 4.35 -19.46
C SER A 33 -7.78 5.09 -20.10
N GLY A 34 -6.56 4.59 -19.94
CA GLY A 34 -5.37 5.20 -20.51
C GLY A 34 -4.88 6.46 -19.78
N ASN A 35 -5.33 6.71 -18.57
CA ASN A 35 -4.92 7.88 -17.78
C ASN A 35 -3.57 7.63 -17.11
N LEU A 36 -2.49 7.85 -17.84
CA LEU A 36 -1.13 7.56 -17.39
C LEU A 36 -0.68 8.39 -16.19
N VAL A 37 -1.09 9.65 -16.14
CA VAL A 37 -0.73 10.54 -15.03
C VAL A 37 -1.32 10.01 -13.72
N ARG A 38 -2.59 9.66 -13.73
CA ARG A 38 -3.27 9.14 -12.55
C ARG A 38 -2.71 7.78 -12.14
N MET A 39 -2.40 6.95 -13.12
CA MET A 39 -1.76 5.65 -12.86
C MET A 39 -0.43 5.82 -12.14
N HIS A 40 0.38 6.77 -12.57
CA HIS A 40 1.68 7.05 -11.95
C HIS A 40 1.51 7.51 -10.51
N GLU A 41 0.54 8.39 -10.24
CA GLU A 41 0.25 8.85 -8.89
C GLU A 41 -0.13 7.70 -7.96
N ILE A 42 -0.97 6.80 -8.45
CA ILE A 42 -1.41 5.65 -7.66
C ILE A 42 -0.24 4.69 -7.41
N GLU A 43 0.61 4.47 -8.39
CA GLU A 43 1.81 3.65 -8.22
C GLU A 43 2.71 4.22 -7.12
N GLN A 44 2.87 5.54 -7.06
CA GLN A 44 3.66 6.18 -6.02
C GLN A 44 3.05 5.96 -4.64
N GLU A 45 1.72 6.05 -4.53
CA GLU A 45 1.04 5.77 -3.27
C GLU A 45 1.24 4.33 -2.82
N ILE A 46 1.19 3.39 -3.76
CA ILE A 46 1.43 1.97 -3.47
C ILE A 46 2.86 1.77 -2.93
N TYR A 47 3.85 2.38 -3.56
CA TYR A 47 5.23 2.30 -3.10
C TYR A 47 5.42 2.87 -1.70
N GLU A 48 4.76 3.99 -1.39
CA GLU A 48 4.81 4.59 -0.07
C GLU A 48 4.22 3.66 0.99
N ILE A 49 3.11 3.02 0.67
CA ILE A 49 2.48 2.05 1.57
C ILE A 49 3.39 0.84 1.79
N GLU A 50 3.96 0.30 0.74
CA GLU A 50 4.89 -0.83 0.83
C GLU A 50 6.11 -0.48 1.67
N ASP A 51 6.65 0.72 1.48
CA ASP A 51 7.79 1.19 2.26
C ASP A 51 7.46 1.32 3.74
N THR A 52 6.27 1.84 4.04
CA THR A 52 5.80 1.98 5.42
C THR A 52 5.64 0.60 6.08
N ILE A 53 5.05 -0.35 5.38
CA ILE A 53 4.90 -1.72 5.88
C ILE A 53 6.28 -2.33 6.16
N LYS A 54 7.20 -2.14 5.24
CA LYS A 54 8.57 -2.64 5.38
C LYS A 54 9.26 -2.09 6.62
N LYS A 55 9.10 -0.79 6.88
CA LYS A 55 9.65 -0.14 8.07
C LYS A 55 9.03 -0.67 9.35
N LEU A 56 7.72 -0.92 9.34
CA LEU A 56 7.01 -1.43 10.50
C LEU A 56 7.35 -2.89 10.80
N THR A 57 7.79 -3.65 9.81
CA THR A 57 8.12 -5.06 9.96
C THR A 57 9.61 -5.33 10.06
N ALA A 58 10.41 -4.31 9.93
CA ALA A 58 11.88 -4.44 9.98
C ALA A 58 12.42 -4.69 11.40
#